data_2a9e6753a07ef5a8a75f40aa57b7cd14
#
_entry.id   2a9e6753a07ef5a8a75f40aa57b7cd14
#
_cell.length_a   1.000
_cell.length_b   1.000
_cell.length_c   1.000
_cell.angle_alpha   90.00
_cell.angle_beta   90.00
_cell.angle_gamma   90.00
#
_symmetry.space_group_name_H-M   'P 1'
#
loop_
_entity.id
_entity.type
_entity.pdbx_description
1 polymer ?
#
loop_
_entity_poly.entity_id
_entity_poly.type
_entity_poly.pdbx_seq_one_letter_code
_entity_poly.pdbx_strand_id
1 'polypeptide(L)'
;QFRDWCFEQGMNINTVKRVFASVRSIINLTMREHGIEGSNAFSGTFMPDRGDASTRQPIPTDNLRTIQQRCQTTDDEPRWLVALISDTAMRLSEAAGLAREDIVLDADIPHVIIRPHPWRRLKTKGSERTLPLVGCSLWAAERALEASHHSPYLFPRYCNENGCKANSASAALNKWLKQTIGDGYVMHSFRHSMRDRLRAVNCPSEM
;
A
#
# COMPACT_ATOMS: atom_id res chain seq x y z
N GLN A 1 -18.35 9.22 -27.50
CA GLN A 1 -19.29 8.11 -27.24
C GLN A 1 -18.83 7.19 -26.12
N PHE A 2 -17.75 6.33 -26.28
CA PHE A 2 -17.36 5.38 -25.23
C PHE A 2 -16.88 6.09 -23.95
N ARG A 3 -16.08 7.15 -24.08
CA ARG A 3 -15.64 7.97 -22.94
C ARG A 3 -16.83 8.56 -22.18
N ASP A 4 -17.78 9.13 -22.92
CA ASP A 4 -18.92 9.83 -22.33
C ASP A 4 -19.85 8.82 -21.65
N TRP A 5 -20.06 7.64 -22.27
CA TRP A 5 -20.72 6.52 -21.62
C TRP A 5 -20.06 6.09 -20.31
N CYS A 6 -18.71 5.98 -20.25
CA CYS A 6 -18.03 5.68 -19.01
C CYS A 6 -18.34 6.69 -17.88
N PHE A 7 -18.42 7.98 -18.23
CA PHE A 7 -18.79 9.02 -17.28
C PHE A 7 -20.25 8.93 -16.86
N GLU A 8 -21.15 8.62 -17.77
CA GLU A 8 -22.58 8.40 -17.48
C GLU A 8 -22.78 7.21 -16.54
N GLN A 9 -21.89 6.20 -16.57
CA GLN A 9 -21.87 5.09 -15.63
C GLN A 9 -21.24 5.48 -14.26
N GLY A 10 -21.00 6.77 -13.98
CA GLY A 10 -20.46 7.25 -12.73
C GLY A 10 -18.97 7.00 -12.51
N MET A 11 -18.22 6.62 -13.54
CA MET A 11 -16.77 6.41 -13.40
C MET A 11 -16.05 7.75 -13.27
N ASN A 12 -15.15 7.88 -12.28
CA ASN A 12 -14.28 9.05 -12.16
C ASN A 12 -13.21 9.07 -13.25
N ILE A 13 -12.61 10.24 -13.49
CA ILE A 13 -11.60 10.48 -14.53
C ILE A 13 -10.43 9.50 -14.49
N ASN A 14 -9.94 9.11 -13.30
CA ASN A 14 -8.82 8.19 -13.17
C ASN A 14 -9.19 6.76 -13.58
N THR A 15 -10.43 6.34 -13.28
CA THR A 15 -10.96 5.05 -13.73
C THR A 15 -11.11 5.03 -15.24
N VAL A 16 -11.67 6.08 -15.84
CA VAL A 16 -11.82 6.19 -17.30
C VAL A 16 -10.44 6.18 -17.97
N LYS A 17 -9.47 6.98 -17.50
CA LYS A 17 -8.09 6.95 -18.01
C LYS A 17 -7.47 5.55 -17.98
N ARG A 18 -7.71 4.79 -16.92
CA ARG A 18 -7.21 3.41 -16.78
C ARG A 18 -7.88 2.46 -17.77
N VAL A 19 -9.20 2.53 -17.94
CA VAL A 19 -9.95 1.74 -18.92
C VAL A 19 -9.41 2.01 -20.33
N PHE A 20 -9.28 3.29 -20.69
CA PHE A 20 -8.74 3.69 -21.99
C PHE A 20 -7.30 3.23 -22.22
N ALA A 21 -6.45 3.28 -21.18
CA ALA A 21 -5.08 2.77 -21.26
C ALA A 21 -5.06 1.25 -21.54
N SER A 22 -5.94 0.48 -20.90
CA SER A 22 -6.05 -0.97 -21.13
C SER A 22 -6.52 -1.27 -22.54
N VAL A 23 -7.59 -0.63 -23.01
CA VAL A 23 -8.12 -0.81 -24.38
C VAL A 23 -7.06 -0.43 -25.42
N ARG A 24 -6.40 0.71 -25.23
CA ARG A 24 -5.31 1.17 -26.09
C ARG A 24 -4.16 0.17 -26.19
N SER A 25 -3.77 -0.40 -25.05
CA SER A 25 -2.69 -1.38 -25.01
C SER A 25 -3.05 -2.65 -25.80
N ILE A 26 -4.27 -3.15 -25.65
CA ILE A 26 -4.75 -4.34 -26.38
C ILE A 26 -4.76 -4.05 -27.89
N ILE A 27 -5.36 -2.95 -28.32
CA ILE A 27 -5.43 -2.58 -29.74
C ILE A 27 -4.02 -2.40 -30.33
N ASN A 28 -3.13 -1.68 -29.64
CA ASN A 28 -1.75 -1.49 -30.11
C ASN A 28 -0.99 -2.82 -30.24
N LEU A 29 -1.21 -3.77 -29.31
CA LEU A 29 -0.63 -5.09 -29.41
C LEU A 29 -1.14 -5.84 -30.64
N THR A 30 -2.47 -5.88 -30.82
CA THR A 30 -3.12 -6.53 -31.97
C THR A 30 -2.65 -5.92 -33.30
N MET A 31 -2.61 -4.60 -33.41
CA MET A 31 -2.12 -3.92 -34.62
C MET A 31 -0.68 -4.32 -34.95
N ARG A 32 0.19 -4.38 -33.95
CA ARG A 32 1.60 -4.78 -34.13
C ARG A 32 1.74 -6.23 -34.54
N GLU A 33 1.03 -7.15 -33.90
CA GLU A 33 1.15 -8.59 -34.17
C GLU A 33 0.55 -9.01 -35.52
N HIS A 34 -0.47 -8.30 -35.95
CA HIS A 34 -1.13 -8.61 -37.21
C HIS A 34 -0.77 -7.66 -38.36
N GLY A 35 0.22 -6.78 -38.21
CA GLY A 35 0.65 -5.85 -39.24
C GLY A 35 -0.45 -4.90 -39.70
N ILE A 36 -1.42 -4.57 -38.83
CA ILE A 36 -2.53 -3.67 -39.17
C ILE A 36 -2.01 -2.24 -39.23
N GLU A 37 -2.05 -1.65 -40.40
CA GLU A 37 -1.71 -0.26 -40.64
C GLU A 37 -2.81 0.69 -40.15
N GLY A 38 -2.43 1.87 -39.67
CA GLY A 38 -3.33 2.92 -39.21
C GLY A 38 -3.08 3.41 -37.82
N SER A 39 -3.96 4.27 -37.33
CA SER A 39 -3.87 4.84 -35.96
C SER A 39 -4.90 4.17 -35.04
N ASN A 40 -4.49 3.92 -33.81
CA ASN A 40 -5.38 3.45 -32.76
C ASN A 40 -6.38 4.56 -32.37
N ALA A 41 -7.67 4.33 -32.57
CA ALA A 41 -8.74 5.29 -32.27
C ALA A 41 -8.82 5.73 -30.80
N PHE A 42 -8.20 4.98 -29.89
CA PHE A 42 -8.08 5.33 -28.48
C PHE A 42 -6.82 6.14 -28.14
N SER A 43 -5.94 6.39 -29.12
CA SER A 43 -4.78 7.26 -28.97
C SER A 43 -5.21 8.73 -29.02
N GLY A 44 -4.60 9.57 -28.17
CA GLY A 44 -4.89 11.01 -28.21
C GLY A 44 -6.30 11.41 -27.76
N THR A 45 -7.11 10.49 -27.20
CA THR A 45 -8.45 10.84 -26.71
C THR A 45 -8.35 11.87 -25.59
N PHE A 46 -8.97 13.04 -25.81
CA PHE A 46 -9.03 14.08 -24.79
C PHE A 46 -9.80 13.61 -23.54
N MET A 47 -9.20 13.83 -22.39
CA MET A 47 -9.79 13.50 -21.08
C MET A 47 -9.97 14.81 -20.30
N PRO A 48 -11.22 15.33 -20.19
CA PRO A 48 -11.48 16.56 -19.45
C PRO A 48 -11.08 16.41 -17.98
N ASP A 49 -10.54 17.46 -17.39
CA ASP A 49 -10.38 17.51 -15.94
C ASP A 49 -11.75 17.80 -15.31
N ARG A 50 -12.25 16.84 -14.54
CA ARG A 50 -13.57 16.94 -13.88
C ARG A 50 -13.46 17.28 -12.39
N GLY A 51 -12.24 17.39 -11.85
CA GLY A 51 -12.05 17.61 -10.42
C GLY A 51 -12.52 16.44 -9.53
N ASP A 52 -12.96 15.33 -10.12
CA ASP A 52 -13.51 14.16 -9.41
C ASP A 52 -12.45 13.13 -9.00
N ALA A 53 -11.18 13.45 -9.20
CA ALA A 53 -10.08 12.60 -8.79
C ALA A 53 -9.99 12.55 -7.25
N SER A 54 -10.30 11.39 -6.68
CA SER A 54 -10.15 11.18 -5.23
C SER A 54 -8.68 11.30 -4.84
N THR A 55 -8.33 12.34 -4.10
CA THR A 55 -7.00 12.52 -3.51
C THR A 55 -7.01 11.92 -2.10
N ARG A 56 -6.14 10.95 -1.85
CA ARG A 56 -6.01 10.35 -0.51
C ARG A 56 -5.35 11.34 0.42
N GLN A 57 -6.01 11.64 1.53
CA GLN A 57 -5.51 12.55 2.54
C GLN A 57 -4.47 11.87 3.46
N PRO A 58 -3.46 12.60 3.92
CA PRO A 58 -2.59 12.15 5.02
C PRO A 58 -3.41 12.06 6.32
N ILE A 59 -3.08 11.08 7.15
CA ILE A 59 -3.69 10.95 8.49
C ILE A 59 -3.08 12.02 9.40
N PRO A 60 -3.88 12.88 10.04
CA PRO A 60 -3.40 13.86 11.01
C PRO A 60 -2.67 13.19 12.19
N THR A 61 -1.71 13.90 12.81
CA THR A 61 -0.87 13.35 13.89
C THR A 61 -1.71 12.87 15.09
N ASP A 62 -2.78 13.57 15.46
CA ASP A 62 -3.62 13.15 16.59
C ASP A 62 -4.41 11.88 16.27
N ASN A 63 -4.90 11.75 15.03
CA ASN A 63 -5.52 10.51 14.58
C ASN A 63 -4.51 9.36 14.52
N LEU A 64 -3.26 9.64 14.14
CA LEU A 64 -2.19 8.64 14.15
C LEU A 64 -1.93 8.12 15.57
N ARG A 65 -1.83 9.02 16.57
CA ARG A 65 -1.71 8.65 18.00
C ARG A 65 -2.89 7.79 18.46
N THR A 66 -4.12 8.17 18.09
CA THR A 66 -5.33 7.40 18.39
C THR A 66 -5.28 5.99 17.82
N ILE A 67 -4.84 5.86 16.55
CA ILE A 67 -4.66 4.56 15.90
C ILE A 67 -3.65 3.72 16.67
N GLN A 68 -2.47 4.27 16.97
CA GLN A 68 -1.38 3.57 17.66
C GLN A 68 -1.82 3.09 19.04
N GLN A 69 -2.47 3.94 19.83
CA GLN A 69 -3.06 3.55 21.12
C GLN A 69 -4.07 2.42 21.01
N ARG A 70 -4.97 2.51 20.00
CA ARG A 70 -5.95 1.45 19.74
C ARG A 70 -5.29 0.15 19.31
N CYS A 71 -4.20 0.21 18.54
CA CYS A 71 -3.43 -0.98 18.18
C CYS A 71 -2.86 -1.65 19.42
N GLN A 72 -2.21 -0.88 20.31
CA GLN A 72 -1.62 -1.39 21.55
C GLN A 72 -2.66 -1.95 22.52
N THR A 73 -3.84 -1.30 22.64
CA THR A 73 -4.93 -1.78 23.50
C THR A 73 -5.54 -3.07 23.01
N THR A 74 -5.70 -3.24 21.69
CA THR A 74 -6.33 -4.44 21.11
C THR A 74 -5.34 -5.60 21.04
N ASP A 75 -4.08 -5.32 20.74
CA ASP A 75 -2.92 -6.23 20.77
C ASP A 75 -3.15 -7.56 20.03
N ASP A 76 -3.50 -7.47 18.75
CA ASP A 76 -3.71 -8.62 17.86
C ASP A 76 -2.97 -8.46 16.51
N GLU A 77 -2.84 -9.55 15.77
CA GLU A 77 -2.10 -9.58 14.50
C GLU A 77 -2.52 -8.50 13.50
N PRO A 78 -3.83 -8.23 13.24
CA PRO A 78 -4.22 -7.13 12.37
C PRO A 78 -3.74 -5.75 12.86
N ARG A 79 -3.71 -5.49 14.18
CA ARG A 79 -3.28 -4.22 14.76
C ARG A 79 -1.77 -4.08 14.77
N TRP A 80 -1.04 -5.17 14.95
CA TRP A 80 0.43 -5.15 14.75
C TRP A 80 0.78 -4.79 13.31
N LEU A 81 0.06 -5.30 12.32
CA LEU A 81 0.27 -4.93 10.92
C LEU A 81 0.00 -3.44 10.66
N VAL A 82 -1.06 -2.85 11.25
CA VAL A 82 -1.33 -1.41 11.17
C VAL A 82 -0.22 -0.60 11.86
N ALA A 83 0.13 -0.97 13.08
CA ALA A 83 1.14 -0.29 13.88
C ALA A 83 2.52 -0.32 13.20
N LEU A 84 2.90 -1.46 12.62
CA LEU A 84 4.14 -1.59 11.85
C LEU A 84 4.17 -0.59 10.67
N ILE A 85 3.07 -0.45 9.94
CA ILE A 85 2.97 0.46 8.80
C ILE A 85 2.94 1.93 9.25
N SER A 86 2.43 2.23 10.44
CA SER A 86 2.24 3.59 10.92
C SER A 86 3.53 4.41 11.02
N ASP A 87 4.65 3.76 11.36
CA ASP A 87 5.95 4.39 11.52
C ASP A 87 7.01 3.93 10.49
N THR A 88 6.69 2.95 9.62
CA THR A 88 7.57 2.54 8.52
C THR A 88 7.09 3.00 7.16
N ALA A 89 5.81 3.35 7.05
CA ALA A 89 5.16 3.71 5.78
C ALA A 89 5.34 2.68 4.65
N MET A 90 5.56 1.42 4.97
CA MET A 90 5.61 0.31 3.99
C MET A 90 4.30 0.22 3.20
N ARG A 91 4.36 -0.33 2.00
CA ARG A 91 3.13 -0.74 1.33
C ARG A 91 2.50 -1.91 2.09
N LEU A 92 1.17 -1.95 2.14
CA LEU A 92 0.46 -3.02 2.86
C LEU A 92 0.89 -4.42 2.41
N SER A 93 1.08 -4.62 1.10
CA SER A 93 1.55 -5.91 0.57
C SER A 93 3.01 -6.24 0.96
N GLU A 94 3.85 -5.22 1.14
CA GLU A 94 5.22 -5.41 1.64
C GLU A 94 5.18 -5.88 3.09
N ALA A 95 4.44 -5.17 3.93
CA ALA A 95 4.32 -5.48 5.36
C ALA A 95 3.62 -6.82 5.62
N ALA A 96 2.47 -7.06 4.98
CA ALA A 96 1.72 -8.31 5.17
C ALA A 96 2.50 -9.56 4.71
N GLY A 97 3.42 -9.41 3.75
CA GLY A 97 4.22 -10.49 3.21
C GLY A 97 5.62 -10.61 3.78
N LEU A 98 5.91 -10.01 4.94
CA LEU A 98 7.21 -10.16 5.60
C LEU A 98 7.42 -11.58 6.09
N ALA A 99 8.67 -12.05 5.93
CA ALA A 99 9.17 -13.20 6.66
C ALA A 99 9.56 -12.78 8.08
N ARG A 100 9.64 -13.72 9.01
CA ARG A 100 10.18 -13.47 10.34
C ARG A 100 11.64 -13.00 10.28
N GLU A 101 12.43 -13.61 9.41
CA GLU A 101 13.84 -13.28 9.19
C GLU A 101 14.10 -11.89 8.57
N ASP A 102 13.04 -11.19 8.12
CA ASP A 102 13.14 -9.81 7.65
C ASP A 102 13.19 -8.81 8.81
N ILE A 103 12.89 -9.23 10.03
CA ILE A 103 12.95 -8.41 11.25
C ILE A 103 14.25 -8.69 11.97
N VAL A 104 15.04 -7.65 12.17
CA VAL A 104 16.33 -7.69 12.87
C VAL A 104 16.22 -6.78 14.10
N LEU A 105 16.13 -7.36 15.30
CA LEU A 105 15.98 -6.62 16.56
C LEU A 105 17.29 -6.46 17.32
N ASP A 106 18.26 -7.33 17.10
CA ASP A 106 19.53 -7.43 17.80
C ASP A 106 20.67 -6.57 17.20
N ALA A 107 20.33 -5.74 16.20
CA ALA A 107 21.27 -4.77 15.62
C ALA A 107 21.27 -3.45 16.43
N ASP A 108 22.33 -2.64 16.29
CA ASP A 108 22.43 -1.30 16.90
C ASP A 108 21.19 -0.44 16.63
N ILE A 109 20.63 -0.56 15.43
CA ILE A 109 19.34 0.03 15.06
C ILE A 109 18.42 -1.11 14.63
N PRO A 110 17.40 -1.46 15.43
CA PRO A 110 16.36 -2.43 15.02
C PRO A 110 15.73 -2.02 13.68
N HIS A 111 15.60 -2.97 12.76
CA HIS A 111 15.15 -2.65 11.42
C HIS A 111 14.38 -3.79 10.74
N VAL A 112 13.67 -3.46 9.69
CA VAL A 112 13.01 -4.40 8.78
C VAL A 112 13.65 -4.34 7.40
N ILE A 113 13.92 -5.50 6.81
CA ILE A 113 14.47 -5.66 5.47
C ILE A 113 13.32 -5.94 4.50
N ILE A 114 13.11 -5.08 3.52
CA ILE A 114 12.13 -5.28 2.46
C ILE A 114 12.84 -5.87 1.26
N ARG A 115 12.59 -7.14 0.97
CA ARG A 115 13.17 -7.92 -0.13
C ARG A 115 12.10 -8.82 -0.77
N PRO A 116 12.26 -9.29 -2.01
CA PRO A 116 11.32 -10.22 -2.63
C PRO A 116 11.32 -11.58 -1.90
N HIS A 117 10.16 -12.23 -1.90
CA HIS A 117 9.97 -13.60 -1.42
C HIS A 117 9.19 -14.42 -2.45
N PRO A 118 9.27 -15.75 -2.46
CA PRO A 118 8.49 -16.60 -3.38
C PRO A 118 6.98 -16.31 -3.33
N TRP A 119 6.45 -15.96 -2.17
CA TRP A 119 5.03 -15.67 -1.93
C TRP A 119 4.68 -14.19 -2.09
N ARG A 120 5.68 -13.28 -2.24
CA ARG A 120 5.42 -11.84 -2.34
C ARG A 120 6.46 -11.14 -3.22
N ARG A 121 6.05 -10.69 -4.39
CA ARG A 121 6.88 -9.85 -5.27
C ARG A 121 6.86 -8.40 -4.82
N LEU A 122 7.93 -7.67 -5.09
CA LEU A 122 7.97 -6.22 -4.96
C LEU A 122 7.42 -5.55 -6.21
N LYS A 123 6.84 -4.35 -6.06
CA LYS A 123 6.26 -3.60 -7.18
C LYS A 123 7.30 -3.19 -8.23
N THR A 124 8.50 -2.83 -7.78
CA THR A 124 9.63 -2.40 -8.62
C THR A 124 10.93 -2.95 -8.04
N LYS A 125 11.97 -3.11 -8.86
CA LYS A 125 13.30 -3.52 -8.39
C LYS A 125 13.87 -2.59 -7.30
N GLY A 126 13.67 -1.28 -7.41
CA GLY A 126 14.10 -0.29 -6.41
C GLY A 126 13.23 -0.23 -5.15
N SER A 127 12.34 -1.20 -4.93
CA SER A 127 11.56 -1.28 -3.68
C SER A 127 12.30 -1.99 -2.54
N GLU A 128 13.41 -2.69 -2.85
CA GLU A 128 14.27 -3.30 -1.84
C GLU A 128 14.94 -2.22 -0.99
N ARG A 129 14.81 -2.33 0.30
CA ARG A 129 15.34 -1.35 1.25
C ARG A 129 15.27 -1.85 2.68
N THR A 130 16.06 -1.25 3.54
CA THR A 130 15.99 -1.41 4.99
C THR A 130 15.31 -0.19 5.61
N LEU A 131 14.41 -0.40 6.57
CA LEU A 131 13.73 0.66 7.29
C LEU A 131 13.95 0.47 8.79
N PRO A 132 14.29 1.53 9.55
CA PRO A 132 14.40 1.45 11.00
C PRO A 132 13.02 1.17 11.62
N LEU A 133 13.02 0.38 12.67
CA LEU A 133 11.87 0.14 13.52
C LEU A 133 11.94 1.09 14.72
N VAL A 134 10.97 1.98 14.82
CA VAL A 134 10.88 2.98 15.87
C VAL A 134 9.47 3.07 16.44
N GLY A 135 9.34 3.53 17.70
CA GLY A 135 8.04 3.78 18.30
C GLY A 135 7.08 2.58 18.21
N CYS A 136 5.90 2.83 17.65
CA CYS A 136 4.85 1.80 17.56
C CYS A 136 5.21 0.66 16.59
N SER A 137 6.04 0.93 15.58
CA SER A 137 6.48 -0.12 14.65
C SER A 137 7.46 -1.12 15.29
N LEU A 138 8.30 -0.68 16.21
CA LEU A 138 9.19 -1.57 16.97
C LEU A 138 8.37 -2.51 17.86
N TRP A 139 7.48 -1.95 18.70
CA TRP A 139 6.54 -2.72 19.51
C TRP A 139 5.76 -3.76 18.66
N ALA A 140 5.26 -3.35 17.51
CA ALA A 140 4.48 -4.25 16.66
C ALA A 140 5.32 -5.39 16.07
N ALA A 141 6.58 -5.12 15.71
CA ALA A 141 7.50 -6.14 15.22
C ALA A 141 7.83 -7.18 16.30
N GLU A 142 8.07 -6.74 17.54
CA GLU A 142 8.31 -7.61 18.69
C GLU A 142 7.11 -8.54 18.94
N ARG A 143 5.89 -7.97 19.00
CA ARG A 143 4.65 -8.74 19.21
C ARG A 143 4.40 -9.74 18.09
N ALA A 144 4.59 -9.31 16.84
CA ALA A 144 4.39 -10.17 15.67
C ALA A 144 5.41 -11.33 15.63
N LEU A 145 6.67 -11.07 15.96
CA LEU A 145 7.70 -12.12 16.07
C LEU A 145 7.39 -13.13 17.17
N GLU A 146 6.97 -12.66 18.35
CA GLU A 146 6.59 -13.52 19.45
C GLU A 146 5.43 -14.45 19.06
N ALA A 147 4.36 -13.88 18.49
CA ALA A 147 3.16 -14.63 18.12
C ALA A 147 3.35 -15.59 16.94
N SER A 148 4.26 -15.28 16.00
CA SER A 148 4.47 -16.06 14.78
C SER A 148 5.59 -17.12 14.89
N HIS A 149 6.02 -17.51 16.09
CA HIS A 149 7.18 -18.40 16.32
C HIS A 149 7.08 -19.77 15.62
N HIS A 150 5.88 -20.24 15.29
CA HIS A 150 5.63 -21.48 14.56
C HIS A 150 5.50 -21.31 13.03
N SER A 151 5.75 -20.13 12.50
CA SER A 151 5.55 -19.80 11.08
C SER A 151 6.79 -19.11 10.49
N PRO A 152 7.14 -19.34 9.22
CA PRO A 152 8.16 -18.54 8.55
C PRO A 152 7.65 -17.13 8.22
N TYR A 153 6.33 -16.92 8.22
CA TYR A 153 5.68 -15.64 7.93
C TYR A 153 5.50 -14.82 9.20
N LEU A 154 5.76 -13.53 9.14
CA LEU A 154 5.51 -12.61 10.26
C LEU A 154 4.01 -12.44 10.53
N PHE A 155 3.18 -12.47 9.46
CA PHE A 155 1.72 -12.33 9.52
C PHE A 155 1.04 -13.53 8.86
N PRO A 156 0.99 -14.71 9.51
CA PRO A 156 0.47 -15.95 8.92
C PRO A 156 -1.03 -15.89 8.58
N ARG A 157 -1.78 -14.99 9.18
CA ARG A 157 -3.18 -14.71 8.82
C ARG A 157 -3.32 -14.26 7.37
N TYR A 158 -2.33 -13.53 6.86
CA TYR A 158 -2.37 -12.88 5.55
C TYR A 158 -1.42 -13.50 4.55
N CYS A 159 -0.53 -14.37 4.99
CA CYS A 159 0.51 -14.94 4.12
C CYS A 159 0.68 -16.44 4.37
N ASN A 160 0.84 -17.18 3.27
CA ASN A 160 1.16 -18.61 3.29
C ASN A 160 2.01 -18.98 2.04
N GLU A 161 2.31 -20.24 1.86
CA GLU A 161 3.08 -20.76 0.71
C GLU A 161 2.46 -20.39 -0.66
N ASN A 162 1.14 -20.25 -0.73
CA ASN A 162 0.40 -19.94 -1.96
C ASN A 162 0.35 -18.43 -2.27
N GLY A 163 0.86 -17.59 -1.37
CA GLY A 163 0.93 -16.14 -1.58
C GLY A 163 0.44 -15.29 -0.43
N CYS A 164 0.42 -13.99 -0.67
CA CYS A 164 0.01 -12.98 0.30
C CYS A 164 -1.37 -12.41 -0.04
N LYS A 165 -2.31 -12.50 0.90
CA LYS A 165 -3.71 -12.02 0.77
C LYS A 165 -3.84 -10.53 1.12
N ALA A 166 -3.01 -9.68 0.52
CA ALA A 166 -2.98 -8.24 0.81
C ALA A 166 -4.32 -7.52 0.55
N ASN A 167 -5.12 -8.00 -0.40
CA ASN A 167 -6.45 -7.44 -0.67
C ASN A 167 -7.42 -7.70 0.49
N SER A 168 -7.41 -8.89 1.08
CA SER A 168 -8.22 -9.23 2.26
C SER A 168 -7.78 -8.40 3.47
N ALA A 169 -6.47 -8.26 3.69
CA ALA A 169 -5.92 -7.37 4.70
C ALA A 169 -6.40 -5.94 4.48
N SER A 170 -6.30 -5.43 3.24
CA SER A 170 -6.75 -4.08 2.89
C SER A 170 -8.22 -3.83 3.22
N ALA A 171 -9.11 -4.76 2.87
CA ALA A 171 -10.54 -4.63 3.14
C ALA A 171 -10.82 -4.56 4.65
N ALA A 172 -10.26 -5.48 5.42
CA ALA A 172 -10.47 -5.55 6.87
C ALA A 172 -9.88 -4.33 7.59
N LEU A 173 -8.64 -3.94 7.27
CA LEU A 173 -7.94 -2.86 7.94
C LEU A 173 -8.51 -1.49 7.58
N ASN A 174 -8.92 -1.26 6.34
CA ASN A 174 -9.60 -0.01 5.95
C ASN A 174 -10.96 0.13 6.63
N LYS A 175 -11.72 -0.96 6.78
CA LYS A 175 -12.97 -0.95 7.56
C LYS A 175 -12.71 -0.55 9.01
N TRP A 176 -11.68 -1.11 9.63
CA TRP A 176 -11.31 -0.77 11.01
C TRP A 176 -10.82 0.68 11.13
N LEU A 177 -9.99 1.19 10.20
CA LEU A 177 -9.56 2.59 10.18
C LEU A 177 -10.75 3.54 10.12
N LYS A 178 -11.72 3.27 9.24
CA LYS A 178 -12.95 4.06 9.15
C LYS A 178 -13.72 4.09 10.48
N GLN A 179 -13.80 2.97 11.19
CA GLN A 179 -14.45 2.89 12.51
C GLN A 179 -13.67 3.63 13.61
N THR A 180 -12.34 3.74 13.45
CA THR A 180 -11.46 4.33 14.46
C THR A 180 -11.32 5.84 14.34
N ILE A 181 -11.18 6.36 13.11
CA ILE A 181 -10.87 7.77 12.83
C ILE A 181 -11.78 8.41 11.79
N GLY A 182 -12.85 7.73 11.38
CA GLY A 182 -13.81 8.23 10.38
C GLY A 182 -13.41 7.96 8.93
N ASP A 183 -14.17 8.53 8.01
CA ASP A 183 -14.01 8.38 6.57
C ASP A 183 -12.81 9.17 6.01
N GLY A 184 -12.41 8.83 4.79
CA GLY A 184 -11.39 9.56 4.02
C GLY A 184 -9.98 8.97 4.14
N TYR A 185 -9.72 8.05 5.08
CA TYR A 185 -8.41 7.46 5.31
C TYR A 185 -8.38 5.97 4.97
N VAL A 186 -7.25 5.53 4.44
CA VAL A 186 -6.96 4.13 4.07
C VAL A 186 -5.55 3.76 4.48
N MET A 187 -5.19 2.48 4.46
CA MET A 187 -3.84 2.02 4.79
C MET A 187 -2.73 2.76 3.99
N HIS A 188 -3.02 3.15 2.76
CA HIS A 188 -2.06 3.93 1.97
C HIS A 188 -1.87 5.38 2.48
N SER A 189 -2.80 5.92 3.24
CA SER A 189 -2.70 7.27 3.84
C SER A 189 -1.52 7.40 4.79
N PHE A 190 -1.07 6.31 5.45
CA PHE A 190 0.13 6.32 6.28
C PHE A 190 1.40 6.77 5.52
N ARG A 191 1.52 6.43 4.22
CA ARG A 191 2.64 6.89 3.39
C ARG A 191 2.62 8.39 3.14
N HIS A 192 1.43 8.96 2.96
CA HIS A 192 1.28 10.41 2.84
C HIS A 192 1.62 11.09 4.16
N SER A 193 1.14 10.55 5.29
CA SER A 193 1.45 11.08 6.63
C SER A 193 2.93 11.02 6.94
N MET A 194 3.63 9.92 6.63
CA MET A 194 5.07 9.81 6.86
C MET A 194 5.84 10.85 6.03
N ARG A 195 5.50 11.00 4.75
CA ARG A 195 6.13 12.01 3.90
C ARG A 195 5.97 13.42 4.48
N ASP A 196 4.78 13.74 4.98
CA ASP A 196 4.51 15.07 5.54
C ASP A 196 5.22 15.26 6.90
N ARG A 197 5.29 14.21 7.72
CA ARG A 197 6.08 14.20 8.98
C ARG A 197 7.57 14.42 8.71
N LEU A 198 8.14 13.74 7.71
CA LEU A 198 9.55 13.90 7.33
C LEU A 198 9.83 15.31 6.78
N ARG A 199 8.91 15.86 5.98
CA ARG A 199 9.00 17.23 5.49
C ARG A 199 8.96 18.27 6.62
N ALA A 200 8.11 18.03 7.64
CA ALA A 200 8.00 18.93 8.79
C ALA A 200 9.29 19.05 9.61
N VAL A 201 10.18 18.06 9.54
CA VAL A 201 11.50 18.07 10.18
C VAL A 201 12.65 18.31 9.18
N ASN A 202 12.34 18.81 7.98
CA ASN A 202 13.31 19.07 6.92
C ASN A 202 14.19 17.86 6.56
N CYS A 203 13.63 16.66 6.62
CA CYS A 203 14.35 15.46 6.19
C CYS A 203 14.70 15.56 4.70
N PRO A 204 15.95 15.30 4.29
CA PRO A 204 16.36 15.34 2.87
C PRO A 204 15.49 14.41 2.01
N SER A 205 15.13 14.86 0.82
CA SER A 205 14.24 14.11 -0.10
C SER A 205 14.89 12.85 -0.71
N GLU A 206 16.20 12.74 -0.57
CA GLU A 206 17.02 11.66 -1.16
C GLU A 206 17.21 10.46 -0.22
N MET A 207 16.57 10.48 0.96
CA MET A 207 16.58 9.37 1.91
C MET A 207 15.39 8.44 1.77
#